data_001e919359140692c35cef04f5781dad
#
_entry.id   001e919359140692c35cef04f5781dad
#
_cell.length_a   1.000
_cell.length_b   1.000
_cell.length_c   1.000
_cell.angle_alpha   90.00
_cell.angle_beta   90.00
_cell.angle_gamma   90.00
#
_symmetry.space_group_name_H-M   'P 1'
#
loop_
_entity.id
_entity.type
_entity.pdbx_description
1 polymer ?
#
loop_
_entity_poly.entity_id
_entity_poly.type
_entity_poly.pdbx_seq_one_letter_code
_entity_poly.pdbx_strand_id
1 'polypeptide(L)'
;KELLEKWLDSNQIQAEVVVCKGYDEMIEKLDADELDALVIPVLSVNSDFIAIANIGASDCYFGVSKSRPDLLKELNSALEEINNTETDYSSKLYARYEGKAVINYALNKEEKQWLDAHENTIRVGYLKDNLPFCGEENGKLTGILGTVLDTVQEKYKITIKTVPCSTGEEMNEALQSGKIDIAGPILQDFYTQEQFQVVLTDAIFDITPVVIYQGNEYTNSLSTIAATE
;
A
#
# COMPACT_ATOMS: atom_id res chain seq x y z
N LYS A 1 20.29 -3.94 6.52
CA LYS A 1 21.39 -3.12 6.03
C LYS A 1 21.20 -2.79 4.56
N GLU A 2 21.08 -3.76 3.66
CA GLU A 2 20.95 -3.55 2.21
C GLU A 2 19.74 -2.65 1.82
N LEU A 3 18.58 -2.84 2.45
CA LEU A 3 17.39 -1.97 2.24
C LEU A 3 17.69 -0.52 2.61
N LEU A 4 18.33 -0.30 3.75
CA LEU A 4 18.69 1.04 4.20
C LEU A 4 19.71 1.70 3.25
N GLU A 5 20.73 0.98 2.83
CA GLU A 5 21.76 1.49 1.90
C GLU A 5 21.12 1.91 0.57
N LYS A 6 20.24 1.07 0.00
CA LYS A 6 19.49 1.41 -1.21
C LYS A 6 18.61 2.65 -1.02
N TRP A 7 17.94 2.75 0.12
CA TRP A 7 17.09 3.90 0.43
C TRP A 7 17.92 5.19 0.58
N LEU A 8 19.05 5.15 1.28
CA LEU A 8 19.97 6.29 1.42
C LEU A 8 20.48 6.76 0.06
N ASP A 9 20.92 5.84 -0.80
CA ASP A 9 21.40 6.15 -2.15
C ASP A 9 20.31 6.79 -3.01
N SER A 10 19.10 6.22 -2.98
CA SER A 10 17.95 6.74 -3.75
C SER A 10 17.52 8.15 -3.30
N ASN A 11 17.70 8.47 -2.03
CA ASN A 11 17.34 9.78 -1.47
C ASN A 11 18.57 10.73 -1.37
N GLN A 12 19.73 10.34 -1.90
CA GLN A 12 20.97 11.14 -1.89
C GLN A 12 21.38 11.58 -0.47
N ILE A 13 21.11 10.72 0.52
CA ILE A 13 21.43 10.97 1.92
C ILE A 13 22.77 10.29 2.25
N GLN A 14 23.72 11.06 2.79
CA GLN A 14 24.96 10.51 3.31
C GLN A 14 24.80 10.24 4.80
N ALA A 15 24.97 8.98 5.20
CA ALA A 15 24.94 8.56 6.59
C ALA A 15 25.93 7.42 6.85
N GLU A 16 26.49 7.40 8.03
CA GLU A 16 27.28 6.26 8.51
C GLU A 16 26.34 5.23 9.14
N VAL A 17 26.38 3.99 8.63
CA VAL A 17 25.50 2.92 9.11
C VAL A 17 26.23 2.09 10.16
N VAL A 18 25.84 2.23 11.42
CA VAL A 18 26.34 1.47 12.56
C VAL A 18 25.43 0.25 12.79
N VAL A 19 26.02 -0.95 12.85
CA VAL A 19 25.29 -2.19 13.14
C VAL A 19 25.43 -2.50 14.63
N CYS A 20 24.29 -2.52 15.34
CA CYS A 20 24.20 -2.87 16.74
C CYS A 20 23.83 -4.34 16.95
N LYS A 21 24.16 -4.93 18.10
CA LYS A 21 23.87 -6.33 18.42
C LYS A 21 22.40 -6.59 18.76
N GLY A 22 21.65 -5.55 19.14
CA GLY A 22 20.26 -5.64 19.52
C GLY A 22 19.64 -4.29 19.82
N TYR A 23 18.36 -4.32 20.18
CA TYR A 23 17.57 -3.12 20.43
C TYR A 23 18.12 -2.28 21.60
N ASP A 24 18.52 -2.93 22.70
CA ASP A 24 19.02 -2.24 23.89
C ASP A 24 20.29 -1.42 23.57
N GLU A 25 21.24 -2.01 22.83
CA GLU A 25 22.45 -1.28 22.38
C GLU A 25 22.10 -0.10 21.47
N MET A 26 21.07 -0.22 20.62
CA MET A 26 20.62 0.90 19.79
C MET A 26 20.10 2.05 20.63
N ILE A 27 19.30 1.76 21.65
CA ILE A 27 18.75 2.78 22.55
C ILE A 27 19.85 3.42 23.39
N GLU A 28 20.75 2.63 23.99
CA GLU A 28 21.88 3.17 24.76
C GLU A 28 22.74 4.15 23.94
N LYS A 29 23.00 3.82 22.68
CA LYS A 29 23.77 4.67 21.78
C LYS A 29 23.02 5.93 21.33
N LEU A 30 21.72 5.82 21.14
CA LEU A 30 20.88 6.98 20.82
C LEU A 30 20.82 7.95 22.00
N ASP A 31 20.62 7.44 23.22
CA ASP A 31 20.57 8.23 24.47
C ASP A 31 21.95 8.88 24.80
N ALA A 32 23.03 8.28 24.31
CA ALA A 32 24.39 8.80 24.45
C ALA A 32 24.80 9.79 23.34
N ASP A 33 23.88 10.16 22.44
CA ASP A 33 24.15 10.99 21.25
C ASP A 33 25.23 10.39 20.31
N GLU A 34 25.41 9.05 20.35
CA GLU A 34 26.30 8.34 19.43
C GLU A 34 25.62 7.97 18.12
N LEU A 35 24.28 8.02 18.07
CA LEU A 35 23.44 7.80 16.90
C LEU A 35 22.42 8.93 16.78
N ASP A 36 22.18 9.37 15.54
CA ASP A 36 21.18 10.41 15.25
C ASP A 36 19.78 9.79 14.97
N ALA A 37 19.74 8.54 14.51
CA ALA A 37 18.50 7.86 14.14
C ALA A 37 18.63 6.33 14.27
N LEU A 38 17.49 5.64 14.42
CA LEU A 38 17.40 4.19 14.47
C LEU A 38 16.60 3.65 13.28
N VAL A 39 16.97 2.46 12.82
CA VAL A 39 16.18 1.67 11.87
C VAL A 39 15.62 0.46 12.60
N ILE A 40 14.34 0.49 12.91
CA ILE A 40 13.62 -0.53 13.65
C ILE A 40 12.30 -0.90 12.94
N PRO A 41 11.73 -2.09 13.19
CA PRO A 41 10.40 -2.41 12.69
C PRO A 41 9.36 -1.43 13.20
N VAL A 42 8.40 -1.05 12.34
CA VAL A 42 7.33 -0.10 12.70
C VAL A 42 6.55 -0.53 13.95
N LEU A 43 6.32 -1.82 14.13
CA LEU A 43 5.65 -2.38 15.31
C LEU A 43 6.45 -2.24 16.61
N SER A 44 7.74 -1.91 16.53
CA SER A 44 8.61 -1.64 17.68
C SER A 44 8.71 -0.15 18.03
N VAL A 45 8.08 0.73 17.25
CA VAL A 45 8.04 2.17 17.52
C VAL A 45 7.06 2.42 18.66
N ASN A 46 7.51 3.08 19.70
CA ASN A 46 6.68 3.53 20.83
C ASN A 46 6.42 5.05 20.79
N SER A 47 5.74 5.59 21.79
CA SER A 47 5.40 7.02 21.86
C SER A 47 6.60 7.97 22.00
N ASP A 48 7.78 7.45 22.28
CA ASP A 48 8.99 8.25 22.53
C ASP A 48 9.74 8.55 21.24
N PHE A 49 9.35 7.84 20.14
CA PHE A 49 9.98 7.99 18.84
C PHE A 49 9.01 8.53 17.78
N ILE A 50 9.57 9.28 16.84
CA ILE A 50 8.86 9.76 15.65
C ILE A 50 9.41 8.98 14.44
N ALA A 51 8.55 8.20 13.79
CA ALA A 51 8.93 7.56 12.53
C ALA A 51 8.94 8.62 11.42
N ILE A 52 10.11 8.79 10.80
CA ILE A 52 10.36 9.85 9.79
C ILE A 52 10.38 9.33 8.36
N ALA A 53 10.59 8.03 8.16
CA ALA A 53 10.63 7.42 6.84
C ALA A 53 10.29 5.92 6.89
N ASN A 54 9.77 5.40 5.79
CA ASN A 54 9.68 3.97 5.51
C ASN A 54 10.78 3.60 4.51
N ILE A 55 11.66 2.66 4.88
CA ILE A 55 12.78 2.25 4.03
C ILE A 55 12.49 0.96 3.24
N GLY A 56 11.29 0.39 3.37
CA GLY A 56 10.86 -0.80 2.69
C GLY A 56 10.16 -1.81 3.60
N ALA A 57 9.69 -2.89 3.01
CA ALA A 57 9.06 -4.01 3.69
C ALA A 57 9.99 -5.24 3.69
N SER A 58 9.81 -6.09 4.69
CA SER A 58 10.49 -7.38 4.79
C SER A 58 9.51 -8.42 5.29
N ASP A 59 9.43 -9.53 4.58
CA ASP A 59 8.55 -10.63 4.94
C ASP A 59 9.10 -11.41 6.13
N CYS A 60 8.20 -11.90 6.97
CA CYS A 60 8.51 -12.76 8.10
C CYS A 60 8.01 -14.17 7.84
N TYR A 61 8.83 -15.17 8.13
CA TYR A 61 8.54 -16.56 7.86
C TYR A 61 8.72 -17.44 9.10
N PHE A 62 8.00 -18.56 9.15
CA PHE A 62 8.33 -19.64 10.08
C PHE A 62 9.59 -20.39 9.61
N GLY A 63 10.57 -20.53 10.50
CA GLY A 63 11.72 -21.40 10.26
C GLY A 63 11.39 -22.85 10.69
N VAL A 64 11.40 -23.79 9.76
CA VAL A 64 11.16 -25.21 10.03
C VAL A 64 12.46 -25.99 9.87
N SER A 65 12.71 -26.93 10.78
CA SER A 65 13.87 -27.84 10.66
C SER A 65 13.86 -28.59 9.33
N LYS A 66 15.01 -28.67 8.67
CA LYS A 66 15.18 -29.44 7.42
C LYS A 66 14.82 -30.93 7.56
N SER A 67 14.82 -31.45 8.78
CA SER A 67 14.43 -32.84 9.10
C SER A 67 12.91 -33.03 9.23
N ARG A 68 12.11 -31.92 9.12
CA ARG A 68 10.65 -31.94 9.30
C ARG A 68 9.91 -31.35 8.09
N PRO A 69 10.06 -31.95 6.89
CA PRO A 69 9.33 -31.47 5.70
C PRO A 69 7.82 -31.67 5.80
N ASP A 70 7.38 -32.63 6.63
CA ASP A 70 5.98 -32.85 7.01
C ASP A 70 5.38 -31.57 7.65
N LEU A 71 6.04 -31.01 8.66
CA LEU A 71 5.61 -29.83 9.37
C LEU A 71 5.58 -28.60 8.46
N LEU A 72 6.55 -28.46 7.56
CA LEU A 72 6.56 -27.38 6.56
C LEU A 72 5.30 -27.44 5.69
N LYS A 73 4.93 -28.63 5.22
CA LYS A 73 3.74 -28.81 4.39
C LYS A 73 2.44 -28.47 5.16
N GLU A 74 2.33 -28.94 6.40
CA GLU A 74 1.16 -28.68 7.25
C GLU A 74 1.01 -27.17 7.54
N LEU A 75 2.09 -26.48 7.90
CA LEU A 75 2.07 -25.05 8.16
C LEU A 75 1.69 -24.22 6.90
N ASN A 76 2.27 -24.56 5.75
CA ASN A 76 1.93 -23.90 4.50
C ASN A 76 0.45 -24.10 4.14
N SER A 77 -0.09 -25.31 4.31
CA SER A 77 -1.51 -25.60 4.06
C SER A 77 -2.42 -24.81 5.01
N ALA A 78 -2.04 -24.69 6.29
CA ALA A 78 -2.80 -23.92 7.25
C ALA A 78 -2.77 -22.40 6.94
N LEU A 79 -1.61 -21.87 6.53
CA LEU A 79 -1.49 -20.48 6.10
C LEU A 79 -2.32 -20.19 4.85
N GLU A 80 -2.31 -21.10 3.88
CA GLU A 80 -3.13 -21.02 2.68
C GLU A 80 -4.62 -21.05 3.00
N GLU A 81 -5.06 -21.92 3.91
CA GLU A 81 -6.45 -21.98 4.38
C GLU A 81 -6.88 -20.66 5.04
N ILE A 82 -6.05 -20.11 5.93
CA ILE A 82 -6.31 -18.82 6.57
C ILE A 82 -6.44 -17.71 5.52
N ASN A 83 -5.50 -17.61 4.59
CA ASN A 83 -5.53 -16.58 3.55
C ASN A 83 -6.73 -16.70 2.61
N ASN A 84 -7.20 -17.94 2.35
CA ASN A 84 -8.37 -18.17 1.51
C ASN A 84 -9.71 -17.94 2.22
N THR A 85 -9.75 -18.16 3.55
CA THR A 85 -10.98 -18.00 4.35
C THR A 85 -11.13 -16.64 4.99
N GLU A 86 -10.01 -15.98 5.31
CA GLU A 86 -9.95 -14.67 5.94
C GLU A 86 -9.03 -13.74 5.13
N THR A 87 -9.52 -13.23 4.02
CA THR A 87 -8.72 -12.39 3.10
C THR A 87 -8.15 -11.11 3.74
N ASP A 88 -8.74 -10.66 4.85
CA ASP A 88 -8.31 -9.49 5.62
C ASP A 88 -7.54 -9.84 6.91
N TYR A 89 -7.14 -11.11 7.09
CA TYR A 89 -6.48 -11.60 8.31
C TYR A 89 -5.23 -10.80 8.66
N SER A 90 -4.34 -10.59 7.70
CA SER A 90 -3.12 -9.81 7.90
C SER A 90 -3.42 -8.38 8.33
N SER A 91 -4.37 -7.72 7.70
CA SER A 91 -4.80 -6.35 8.05
C SER A 91 -5.38 -6.29 9.47
N LYS A 92 -6.18 -7.27 9.87
CA LYS A 92 -6.71 -7.39 11.24
C LYS A 92 -5.60 -7.61 12.28
N LEU A 93 -4.59 -8.43 11.95
CA LEU A 93 -3.42 -8.61 12.81
C LEU A 93 -2.65 -7.31 12.98
N TYR A 94 -2.34 -6.62 11.89
CA TYR A 94 -1.68 -5.33 11.94
C TYR A 94 -2.48 -4.33 12.80
N ALA A 95 -3.76 -4.15 12.53
CA ALA A 95 -4.62 -3.25 13.30
C ALA A 95 -4.66 -3.58 14.81
N ARG A 96 -4.54 -4.87 15.17
CA ARG A 96 -4.52 -5.33 16.55
C ARG A 96 -3.20 -5.03 17.27
N TYR A 97 -2.08 -5.12 16.54
CA TYR A 97 -0.72 -5.01 17.11
C TYR A 97 -0.02 -3.72 16.69
N GLU A 98 -0.53 -3.00 15.72
CA GLU A 98 -0.10 -1.65 15.34
C GLU A 98 -0.47 -0.68 16.46
N GLY A 99 0.21 -0.82 17.57
CA GLY A 99 0.02 0.04 18.71
C GLY A 99 0.58 1.42 18.40
N LYS A 100 -0.27 2.41 18.15
CA LYS A 100 -0.02 3.85 18.33
C LYS A 100 1.26 4.46 17.71
N ALA A 101 1.96 3.76 16.84
CA ALA A 101 3.02 4.36 16.05
C ALA A 101 2.37 5.33 15.07
N VAL A 102 2.32 6.60 15.43
CA VAL A 102 1.98 7.67 14.51
C VAL A 102 3.16 7.83 13.57
N ILE A 103 3.14 7.11 12.45
CA ILE A 103 4.13 7.31 11.40
C ILE A 103 3.78 8.66 10.76
N ASN A 104 4.44 9.70 11.20
CA ASN A 104 4.44 10.97 10.51
C ASN A 104 5.51 10.92 9.43
N TYR A 105 5.14 10.50 8.24
CA TYR A 105 6.00 10.68 7.08
C TYR A 105 6.21 12.19 6.86
N ALA A 106 7.36 12.69 7.25
CA ALA A 106 7.73 14.03 6.87
C ALA A 106 8.04 14.03 5.37
N LEU A 107 7.34 14.88 4.62
CA LEU A 107 7.66 15.11 3.22
C LEU A 107 9.12 15.53 3.08
N ASN A 108 9.85 14.94 2.15
CA ASN A 108 11.19 15.35 1.82
C ASN A 108 11.20 16.75 1.17
N LYS A 109 12.39 17.29 0.92
CA LYS A 109 12.53 18.66 0.38
C LYS A 109 11.91 18.79 -1.02
N GLU A 110 12.06 17.77 -1.86
CA GLU A 110 11.57 17.79 -3.24
C GLU A 110 10.04 17.67 -3.27
N GLU A 111 9.46 16.81 -2.44
CA GLU A 111 8.01 16.67 -2.28
C GLU A 111 7.38 17.96 -1.77
N LYS A 112 8.00 18.62 -0.80
CA LYS A 112 7.53 19.95 -0.33
C LYS A 112 7.59 20.98 -1.42
N GLN A 113 8.71 21.07 -2.16
CA GLN A 113 8.85 22.00 -3.27
C GLN A 113 7.83 21.75 -4.37
N TRP A 114 7.54 20.48 -4.67
CA TRP A 114 6.52 20.12 -5.65
C TRP A 114 5.13 20.57 -5.19
N LEU A 115 4.74 20.28 -3.96
CA LEU A 115 3.45 20.72 -3.39
C LEU A 115 3.33 22.26 -3.37
N ASP A 116 4.37 22.96 -2.95
CA ASP A 116 4.38 24.43 -2.93
C ASP A 116 4.18 25.00 -4.33
N ALA A 117 4.85 24.41 -5.34
CA ALA A 117 4.70 24.81 -6.74
C ALA A 117 3.29 24.55 -7.31
N HIS A 118 2.54 23.62 -6.71
CA HIS A 118 1.18 23.24 -7.10
C HIS A 118 0.10 23.75 -6.12
N GLU A 119 0.40 24.80 -5.36
CA GLU A 119 -0.53 25.40 -4.39
C GLU A 119 -1.08 24.38 -3.37
N ASN A 120 -0.24 23.44 -2.94
CA ASN A 120 -0.61 22.34 -2.04
C ASN A 120 -1.81 21.51 -2.55
N THR A 121 -1.92 21.39 -3.88
CA THR A 121 -3.04 20.72 -4.55
C THR A 121 -2.58 19.52 -5.36
N ILE A 122 -3.27 18.38 -5.22
CA ILE A 122 -3.12 17.17 -6.04
C ILE A 122 -4.42 16.96 -6.81
N ARG A 123 -4.31 16.69 -8.12
CA ARG A 123 -5.46 16.42 -8.98
C ARG A 123 -5.59 14.93 -9.23
N VAL A 124 -6.73 14.35 -8.85
CA VAL A 124 -6.98 12.91 -8.93
C VAL A 124 -8.11 12.61 -9.91
N GLY A 125 -7.79 11.87 -10.97
CA GLY A 125 -8.76 11.37 -11.94
C GLY A 125 -9.40 10.07 -11.47
N TYR A 126 -10.70 9.90 -11.71
CA TYR A 126 -11.45 8.70 -11.34
C TYR A 126 -12.58 8.41 -12.35
N LEU A 127 -13.02 7.15 -12.41
CA LEU A 127 -14.18 6.75 -13.21
C LEU A 127 -15.47 7.03 -12.45
N LYS A 128 -16.35 7.84 -13.02
CA LYS A 128 -17.57 8.31 -12.35
C LYS A 128 -18.65 7.23 -12.12
N ASP A 129 -18.58 6.10 -12.84
CA ASP A 129 -19.58 5.02 -12.82
C ASP A 129 -18.97 3.66 -12.45
N ASN A 130 -18.06 3.63 -11.47
CA ASN A 130 -17.32 2.41 -11.05
C ASN A 130 -17.53 2.07 -9.57
N LEU A 131 -18.76 2.22 -9.07
CA LEU A 131 -19.07 1.80 -7.68
C LEU A 131 -18.96 0.28 -7.51
N PRO A 132 -18.53 -0.19 -6.34
CA PRO A 132 -18.25 0.54 -5.09
C PRO A 132 -16.84 1.17 -5.00
N PHE A 133 -16.01 1.01 -6.01
CA PHE A 133 -14.61 1.48 -5.96
C PHE A 133 -14.51 3.00 -6.04
N CYS A 134 -15.14 3.59 -7.01
CA CYS A 134 -15.29 5.04 -7.16
C CYS A 134 -16.55 5.37 -7.96
N GLY A 135 -17.10 6.55 -7.73
CA GLY A 135 -18.29 7.03 -8.44
C GLY A 135 -18.55 8.49 -8.14
N GLU A 136 -19.58 9.05 -8.75
CA GLU A 136 -19.99 10.42 -8.50
C GLU A 136 -21.40 10.45 -7.90
N GLU A 137 -21.56 11.15 -6.79
CA GLU A 137 -22.85 11.42 -6.19
C GLU A 137 -22.97 12.91 -5.82
N ASN A 138 -23.97 13.58 -6.35
CA ASN A 138 -24.16 15.02 -6.15
C ASN A 138 -22.94 15.89 -6.51
N GLY A 139 -22.20 15.52 -7.56
CA GLY A 139 -20.99 16.21 -7.99
C GLY A 139 -19.77 16.00 -7.13
N LYS A 140 -19.80 14.98 -6.26
CA LYS A 140 -18.65 14.60 -5.39
C LYS A 140 -18.25 13.17 -5.62
N LEU A 141 -16.94 12.93 -5.54
CA LEU A 141 -16.39 11.58 -5.53
C LEU A 141 -16.91 10.80 -4.32
N THR A 142 -17.35 9.58 -4.56
CA THR A 142 -17.82 8.65 -3.55
C THR A 142 -17.17 7.27 -3.73
N GLY A 143 -17.55 6.30 -2.90
CA GLY A 143 -16.96 4.96 -2.90
C GLY A 143 -15.68 4.85 -2.07
N ILE A 144 -14.98 3.72 -2.22
CA ILE A 144 -13.77 3.44 -1.46
C ILE A 144 -12.72 4.52 -1.69
N LEU A 145 -12.48 4.89 -2.95
CA LEU A 145 -11.50 5.93 -3.29
C LEU A 145 -11.82 7.27 -2.62
N GLY A 146 -13.09 7.68 -2.60
CA GLY A 146 -13.51 8.92 -1.93
C GLY A 146 -13.13 8.93 -0.46
N THR A 147 -13.42 7.86 0.25
CA THR A 147 -13.08 7.71 1.68
C THR A 147 -11.56 7.75 1.92
N VAL A 148 -10.77 7.10 1.08
CA VAL A 148 -9.31 7.12 1.17
C VAL A 148 -8.77 8.53 0.95
N LEU A 149 -9.22 9.23 -0.08
CA LEU A 149 -8.76 10.58 -0.41
C LEU A 149 -9.15 11.61 0.67
N ASP A 150 -10.35 11.50 1.25
CA ASP A 150 -10.76 12.34 2.38
C ASP A 150 -9.82 12.14 3.58
N THR A 151 -9.46 10.89 3.90
CA THR A 151 -8.51 10.57 4.96
C THR A 151 -7.13 11.16 4.69
N VAL A 152 -6.63 11.05 3.47
CA VAL A 152 -5.34 11.63 3.04
C VAL A 152 -5.37 13.15 3.16
N GLN A 153 -6.43 13.79 2.68
CA GLN A 153 -6.60 15.24 2.75
C GLN A 153 -6.61 15.74 4.20
N GLU A 154 -7.35 15.07 5.08
CA GLU A 154 -7.39 15.42 6.51
C GLU A 154 -6.04 15.24 7.20
N LYS A 155 -5.38 14.12 6.95
CA LYS A 155 -4.13 13.76 7.61
C LYS A 155 -2.97 14.67 7.21
N TYR A 156 -2.82 14.93 5.92
CA TYR A 156 -1.67 15.66 5.38
C TYR A 156 -1.95 17.14 5.12
N LYS A 157 -3.19 17.60 5.33
CA LYS A 157 -3.61 19.00 5.13
C LYS A 157 -3.33 19.49 3.70
N ILE A 158 -3.44 18.60 2.72
CA ILE A 158 -3.34 18.93 1.29
C ILE A 158 -4.74 19.11 0.70
N THR A 159 -4.81 19.79 -0.42
CA THR A 159 -6.05 19.94 -1.19
C THR A 159 -6.10 18.87 -2.28
N ILE A 160 -7.17 18.08 -2.33
CA ILE A 160 -7.39 17.11 -3.41
C ILE A 160 -8.51 17.64 -4.31
N LYS A 161 -8.19 17.85 -5.60
CA LYS A 161 -9.16 18.19 -6.64
C LYS A 161 -9.46 16.93 -7.45
N THR A 162 -10.69 16.48 -7.43
CA THR A 162 -11.14 15.28 -8.15
C THR A 162 -11.62 15.65 -9.56
N VAL A 163 -11.27 14.82 -10.54
CA VAL A 163 -11.62 14.99 -11.95
C VAL A 163 -12.35 13.74 -12.42
N PRO A 164 -13.68 13.81 -12.64
CA PRO A 164 -14.44 12.68 -13.15
C PRO A 164 -14.09 12.39 -14.62
N CYS A 165 -13.87 11.14 -14.94
CA CYS A 165 -13.66 10.63 -16.29
C CYS A 165 -14.76 9.60 -16.61
N SER A 166 -15.18 9.57 -17.87
CA SER A 166 -16.22 8.63 -18.31
C SER A 166 -15.63 7.28 -18.71
N THR A 167 -14.38 7.25 -19.17
CA THR A 167 -13.68 6.05 -19.63
C THR A 167 -12.23 6.03 -19.14
N GLY A 168 -11.60 4.85 -19.20
CA GLY A 168 -10.18 4.68 -18.92
C GLY A 168 -9.31 5.46 -19.90
N GLU A 169 -9.71 5.55 -21.18
CA GLU A 169 -9.00 6.34 -22.20
C GLU A 169 -8.99 7.83 -21.83
N GLU A 170 -10.14 8.39 -21.46
CA GLU A 170 -10.23 9.80 -21.03
C GLU A 170 -9.34 10.06 -19.80
N MET A 171 -9.31 9.12 -18.85
CA MET A 171 -8.48 9.22 -17.66
C MET A 171 -6.98 9.15 -18.02
N ASN A 172 -6.60 8.26 -18.94
CA ASN A 172 -5.23 8.17 -19.45
C ASN A 172 -4.80 9.45 -20.18
N GLU A 173 -5.63 9.98 -21.07
CA GLU A 173 -5.36 11.25 -21.78
C GLU A 173 -5.20 12.41 -20.79
N ALA A 174 -6.02 12.47 -19.76
CA ALA A 174 -5.93 13.47 -18.70
C ALA A 174 -4.61 13.37 -17.92
N LEU A 175 -4.12 12.15 -17.68
CA LEU A 175 -2.85 11.89 -17.00
C LEU A 175 -1.67 12.30 -17.90
N GLN A 176 -1.65 11.84 -19.17
CA GLN A 176 -0.57 12.14 -20.13
C GLN A 176 -0.48 13.63 -20.46
N SER A 177 -1.61 14.35 -20.48
CA SER A 177 -1.63 15.80 -20.69
C SER A 177 -1.32 16.63 -19.44
N GLY A 178 -1.13 15.99 -18.28
CA GLY A 178 -0.92 16.67 -17.01
C GLY A 178 -2.16 17.42 -16.48
N LYS A 179 -3.36 17.07 -16.94
CA LYS A 179 -4.62 17.56 -16.39
C LYS A 179 -4.92 16.98 -15.01
N ILE A 180 -4.46 15.74 -14.77
CA ILE A 180 -4.46 15.07 -13.46
C ILE A 180 -3.04 14.61 -13.12
N ASP A 181 -2.76 14.48 -11.84
CA ASP A 181 -1.46 14.05 -11.31
C ASP A 181 -1.49 12.57 -10.93
N ILE A 182 -2.65 12.07 -10.54
CA ILE A 182 -2.91 10.70 -10.10
C ILE A 182 -4.17 10.19 -10.81
N ALA A 183 -4.16 8.94 -11.22
CA ALA A 183 -5.33 8.22 -11.74
C ALA A 183 -5.64 7.02 -10.84
N GLY A 184 -6.91 6.74 -10.57
CA GLY A 184 -7.25 5.57 -9.78
C GLY A 184 -8.75 5.35 -9.50
N PRO A 185 -9.07 4.15 -8.98
CA PRO A 185 -8.16 3.02 -8.74
C PRO A 185 -7.71 2.34 -10.03
N ILE A 186 -6.49 1.82 -10.05
CA ILE A 186 -5.90 1.09 -11.19
C ILE A 186 -5.55 -0.32 -10.72
N LEU A 187 -5.89 -1.33 -11.52
CA LEU A 187 -5.53 -2.71 -11.25
C LEU A 187 -4.02 -2.94 -11.46
N GLN A 188 -3.42 -3.75 -10.59
CA GLN A 188 -2.04 -4.16 -10.74
C GLN A 188 -1.93 -5.28 -11.79
N ASP A 189 -1.95 -4.93 -13.05
CA ASP A 189 -1.63 -5.83 -14.16
C ASP A 189 -0.68 -5.14 -15.15
N PHE A 190 0.08 -5.97 -15.85
CA PHE A 190 1.12 -5.49 -16.77
C PHE A 190 0.53 -4.64 -17.90
N TYR A 191 -0.61 -5.05 -18.43
CA TYR A 191 -1.24 -4.34 -19.56
C TYR A 191 -1.69 -2.93 -19.16
N THR A 192 -2.34 -2.80 -18.03
CA THR A 192 -2.82 -1.51 -17.50
C THR A 192 -1.65 -0.57 -17.18
N GLN A 193 -0.58 -1.08 -16.56
CA GLN A 193 0.62 -0.26 -16.27
C GLN A 193 1.30 0.26 -17.52
N GLU A 194 1.46 -0.58 -18.57
CA GLU A 194 2.03 -0.15 -19.85
C GLU A 194 1.13 0.84 -20.58
N GLN A 195 -0.18 0.61 -20.56
CA GLN A 195 -1.15 1.49 -21.22
C GLN A 195 -1.17 2.89 -20.60
N PHE A 196 -1.14 2.98 -19.26
CA PHE A 196 -1.16 4.26 -18.55
C PHE A 196 0.23 4.88 -18.36
N GLN A 197 1.30 4.14 -18.61
CA GLN A 197 2.70 4.58 -18.36
C GLN A 197 2.88 5.14 -16.95
N VAL A 198 2.36 4.44 -15.95
CA VAL A 198 2.37 4.84 -14.55
C VAL A 198 3.24 3.93 -13.70
N VAL A 199 3.68 4.47 -12.56
CA VAL A 199 4.20 3.71 -11.43
C VAL A 199 3.08 3.56 -10.42
N LEU A 200 2.83 2.34 -9.97
CA LEU A 200 1.80 2.08 -8.96
C LEU A 200 2.33 2.37 -7.55
N THR A 201 1.44 2.87 -6.72
CA THR A 201 1.65 2.99 -5.27
C THR A 201 1.53 1.62 -4.59
N ASP A 202 1.68 1.57 -3.26
CA ASP A 202 1.17 0.45 -2.48
C ASP A 202 -0.34 0.31 -2.69
N ALA A 203 -0.86 -0.92 -2.52
CA ALA A 203 -2.28 -1.20 -2.74
C ALA A 203 -3.17 -0.38 -1.80
N ILE A 204 -4.20 0.25 -2.35
CA ILE A 204 -5.19 0.98 -1.55
C ILE A 204 -6.24 0.02 -0.96
N PHE A 205 -6.55 -1.04 -1.69
CA PHE A 205 -7.43 -2.14 -1.26
C PHE A 205 -7.25 -3.33 -2.20
N ASP A 206 -7.68 -4.51 -1.75
CA ASP A 206 -7.65 -5.73 -2.53
C ASP A 206 -9.04 -6.04 -3.09
N ILE A 207 -9.08 -6.65 -4.27
CA ILE A 207 -10.30 -7.19 -4.88
C ILE A 207 -10.14 -8.68 -5.12
N THR A 208 -11.19 -9.43 -4.81
CA THR A 208 -11.23 -10.86 -5.09
C THR A 208 -12.12 -11.11 -6.30
N PRO A 209 -11.56 -11.50 -7.46
CA PRO A 209 -12.36 -11.87 -8.61
C PRO A 209 -13.12 -13.16 -8.34
N VAL A 210 -14.39 -13.21 -8.77
CA VAL A 210 -15.23 -14.39 -8.64
C VAL A 210 -15.83 -14.77 -9.99
N VAL A 211 -16.04 -16.05 -10.20
CA VAL A 211 -16.76 -16.55 -11.38
C VAL A 211 -18.26 -16.53 -11.07
N ILE A 212 -19.01 -15.82 -11.89
CA ILE A 212 -20.47 -15.78 -11.81
C ILE A 212 -21.02 -16.69 -12.91
N TYR A 213 -21.93 -17.55 -12.53
CA TYR A 213 -22.64 -18.45 -13.43
C TYR A 213 -24.15 -18.22 -13.32
N GLN A 214 -24.81 -18.08 -14.46
CA GLN A 214 -26.29 -18.03 -14.54
C GLN A 214 -26.78 -19.35 -15.10
N GLY A 215 -27.33 -20.19 -14.26
CA GLY A 215 -27.89 -21.50 -14.62
C GLY A 215 -29.10 -21.87 -13.75
N ASN A 216 -29.80 -22.92 -14.15
CA ASN A 216 -30.98 -23.40 -13.44
C ASN A 216 -30.66 -24.27 -12.23
N GLU A 217 -29.42 -24.73 -12.10
CA GLU A 217 -28.97 -25.59 -11.01
C GLU A 217 -27.72 -24.97 -10.34
N TYR A 218 -27.70 -25.07 -9.01
CA TYR A 218 -26.53 -24.62 -8.25
C TYR A 218 -25.35 -25.57 -8.49
N THR A 219 -24.21 -25.03 -8.88
CA THR A 219 -22.95 -25.76 -8.99
C THR A 219 -21.78 -24.92 -8.49
N ASN A 220 -20.82 -25.58 -7.82
CA ASN A 220 -19.56 -24.99 -7.38
C ASN A 220 -18.38 -25.53 -8.20
N SER A 221 -18.64 -26.21 -9.31
CA SER A 221 -17.63 -26.86 -10.14
C SER A 221 -17.57 -26.22 -11.54
N LEU A 222 -16.40 -25.66 -11.88
CA LEU A 222 -16.14 -25.13 -13.22
C LEU A 222 -16.25 -26.19 -14.32
N SER A 223 -15.93 -27.46 -14.04
CA SER A 223 -16.09 -28.56 -14.97
C SER A 223 -17.55 -28.85 -15.28
N THR A 224 -18.46 -28.66 -14.34
CA THR A 224 -19.90 -28.80 -14.55
C THR A 224 -20.43 -27.66 -15.41
N ILE A 225 -19.96 -26.44 -15.22
CA ILE A 225 -20.32 -25.25 -16.03
C ILE A 225 -19.88 -25.47 -17.49
N ALA A 226 -18.65 -25.93 -17.71
CA ALA A 226 -18.10 -26.17 -19.05
C ALA A 226 -18.80 -27.32 -19.80
N ALA A 227 -19.50 -28.21 -19.10
CA ALA A 227 -20.22 -29.34 -19.71
C ALA A 227 -21.67 -29.00 -20.10
N THR A 228 -22.14 -27.79 -19.85
CA THR A 228 -23.51 -27.31 -20.13
C THR A 228 -23.65 -26.47 -21.39
N GLU A 229 -22.61 -26.39 -22.23
CA GLU A 229 -22.67 -25.88 -23.61
C GLU A 229 -23.21 -27.02 -24.57
#